data_f9bc51f9b4a957c25f800a5b3ead34fc
#
_entry.id   f9bc51f9b4a957c25f800a5b3ead34fc
#
_cell.length_a   1.000
_cell.length_b   1.000
_cell.length_c   1.000
_cell.angle_alpha   90.00
_cell.angle_beta   90.00
_cell.angle_gamma   90.00
#
_symmetry.space_group_name_H-M   'P 1'
#
loop_
_entity.id
_entity.type
_entity.pdbx_description
1 polymer ?
#
loop_
_entity_poly.entity_id
_entity_poly.type
_entity_poly.pdbx_seq_one_letter_code
_entity_poly.pdbx_strand_id
1 'polypeptide(L)'
;MDVGGQSLLERTISLIRNNSKVIPILVITGYMGEEVREVAERLKDNNLTVIHNVKFEEDQNILSAQVAIKSSSKEILILEGDCIFNEFSINEFISRMGVGENVFFTKDYALFTRKNAIIKSNNEVFSGYLKGDRGAEMEMDGWTNMAGAVLFNESAMLKVSGFLEDSKFKSNSTYYFQPLLEDSGLTSKVHLLSNNSMFITFNTQFEYLDSMAKIGVETKISLFNVDLLNHVEGFSKKRVEWLKEKIITEGIWNLPICIDGEYGIVMDGQHRMEVAKSLGLSNVPVLKFTHQEVEFWSLRDNHEVSLHQIIENHSTGNVYPYKTVKYGFPIEVPECSINLEELR
;
A
#
# COMPACT_ATOMS: atom_id res chain seq x y z
N MET A 1 2.18 4.21 6.99
CA MET A 1 1.51 2.92 6.73
C MET A 1 2.08 1.88 7.66
N ASP A 2 1.21 1.08 8.27
CA ASP A 2 1.56 0.04 9.26
C ASP A 2 1.66 -1.33 8.56
N VAL A 3 2.72 -2.09 8.83
CA VAL A 3 2.91 -3.44 8.31
C VAL A 3 3.24 -4.36 9.48
N GLY A 4 2.19 -4.89 10.12
CA GLY A 4 2.32 -5.78 11.28
C GLY A 4 2.88 -5.11 12.53
N GLY A 5 2.40 -3.92 12.86
CA GLY A 5 2.81 -3.15 14.06
C GLY A 5 4.06 -2.30 13.88
N GLN A 6 4.65 -2.27 12.70
CA GLN A 6 5.76 -1.40 12.34
C GLN A 6 5.38 -0.52 11.14
N SER A 7 5.91 0.69 11.05
CA SER A 7 5.78 1.45 9.81
C SER A 7 6.58 0.77 8.69
N LEU A 8 6.13 0.95 7.45
CA LEU A 8 6.82 0.40 6.27
C LEU A 8 8.30 0.84 6.22
N LEU A 9 8.59 2.09 6.60
CA LEU A 9 9.95 2.62 6.69
C LEU A 9 10.78 1.87 7.74
N GLU A 10 10.28 1.72 8.96
CA GLU A 10 10.97 0.99 10.04
C GLU A 10 11.26 -0.44 9.64
N ARG A 11 10.29 -1.11 9.00
CA ARG A 11 10.44 -2.47 8.50
C ARG A 11 11.57 -2.56 7.46
N THR A 12 11.55 -1.71 6.45
CA THR A 12 12.56 -1.72 5.38
C THR A 12 13.96 -1.43 5.92
N ILE A 13 14.11 -0.44 6.79
CA ILE A 13 15.38 -0.14 7.45
C ILE A 13 15.87 -1.32 8.29
N SER A 14 14.98 -1.95 9.07
CA SER A 14 15.32 -3.13 9.88
C SER A 14 15.84 -4.28 9.03
N LEU A 15 15.20 -4.57 7.89
CA LEU A 15 15.66 -5.58 6.94
C LEU A 15 17.04 -5.27 6.37
N ILE A 16 17.32 -4.01 6.03
CA ILE A 16 18.65 -3.59 5.57
C ILE A 16 19.66 -3.76 6.70
N ARG A 17 19.35 -3.39 7.94
CA ARG A 17 20.25 -3.48 9.11
C ARG A 17 20.52 -4.92 9.54
N ASN A 18 19.61 -5.83 9.35
CA ASN A 18 19.86 -7.26 9.56
C ASN A 18 20.92 -7.80 8.63
N ASN A 19 21.02 -7.24 7.42
CA ASN A 19 22.03 -7.61 6.41
C ASN A 19 23.35 -6.85 6.56
N SER A 20 23.28 -5.54 6.83
CA SER A 20 24.47 -4.70 6.95
C SER A 20 24.23 -3.49 7.86
N LYS A 21 25.00 -3.43 8.94
CA LYS A 21 24.95 -2.30 9.90
C LYS A 21 25.67 -1.04 9.41
N VAL A 22 26.47 -1.14 8.37
CA VAL A 22 27.37 -0.06 7.94
C VAL A 22 26.96 0.65 6.65
N ILE A 23 26.00 0.12 5.89
CA ILE A 23 25.49 0.76 4.67
C ILE A 23 24.82 2.08 5.07
N PRO A 24 25.27 3.25 4.54
CA PRO A 24 24.56 4.51 4.74
C PRO A 24 23.18 4.44 4.10
N ILE A 25 22.16 4.91 4.83
CA ILE A 25 20.79 5.00 4.34
C ILE A 25 20.38 6.46 4.24
N LEU A 26 19.93 6.87 3.06
CA LEU A 26 19.31 8.17 2.81
C LEU A 26 17.82 8.00 2.63
N VAL A 27 17.05 8.64 3.47
CA VAL A 27 15.58 8.70 3.31
C VAL A 27 15.21 10.04 2.70
N ILE A 28 14.76 10.03 1.45
CA ILE A 28 14.34 11.25 0.78
C ILE A 28 12.84 11.42 0.99
N THR A 29 12.45 12.54 1.59
CA THR A 29 11.05 12.81 1.95
C THR A 29 10.46 13.91 1.08
N GLY A 30 9.13 13.92 0.99
CA GLY A 30 8.31 14.97 0.39
C GLY A 30 7.06 15.21 1.24
N TYR A 31 5.91 14.78 0.74
CA TYR A 31 4.65 14.83 1.48
C TYR A 31 4.76 14.11 2.84
N MET A 32 4.23 14.71 3.89
CA MET A 32 4.33 14.21 5.28
C MET A 32 5.79 13.98 5.74
N GLY A 33 6.71 14.85 5.33
CA GLY A 33 8.14 14.68 5.59
C GLY A 33 8.52 14.72 7.06
N GLU A 34 7.80 15.46 7.90
CA GLU A 34 8.06 15.54 9.35
C GLU A 34 7.69 14.24 10.06
N GLU A 35 6.56 13.63 9.72
CA GLU A 35 6.14 12.33 10.27
C GLU A 35 7.15 11.23 9.90
N VAL A 36 7.69 11.28 8.67
CA VAL A 36 8.74 10.35 8.24
C VAL A 36 10.03 10.60 9.01
N ARG A 37 10.37 11.85 9.28
CA ARG A 37 11.54 12.24 10.10
C ARG A 37 11.42 11.73 11.53
N GLU A 38 10.26 11.92 12.16
CA GLU A 38 10.00 11.42 13.51
C GLU A 38 10.16 9.89 13.61
N VAL A 39 9.68 9.16 12.59
CA VAL A 39 9.88 7.70 12.51
C VAL A 39 11.36 7.37 12.43
N ALA A 40 12.13 8.03 11.56
CA ALA A 40 13.55 7.78 11.37
C ALA A 40 14.37 8.11 12.62
N GLU A 41 14.05 9.20 13.32
CA GLU A 41 14.74 9.61 14.56
C GLU A 41 14.55 8.61 15.70
N ARG A 42 13.36 7.97 15.80
CA ARG A 42 13.10 6.91 16.80
C ARG A 42 14.00 5.69 16.64
N LEU A 43 14.48 5.43 15.42
CA LEU A 43 15.38 4.30 15.15
C LEU A 43 16.79 4.49 15.73
N LYS A 44 17.19 5.71 16.04
CA LYS A 44 18.51 6.05 16.61
C LYS A 44 19.67 5.45 15.82
N ASP A 45 19.58 5.44 14.50
CA ASP A 45 20.57 4.88 13.59
C ASP A 45 21.53 5.95 13.10
N ASN A 46 22.80 5.88 13.51
CA ASN A 46 23.82 6.88 13.16
C ASN A 46 24.20 6.89 11.67
N ASN A 47 23.85 5.85 10.93
CA ASN A 47 24.08 5.74 9.48
C ASN A 47 22.81 6.01 8.66
N LEU A 48 21.79 6.62 9.28
CA LEU A 48 20.54 7.04 8.66
C LEU A 48 20.48 8.56 8.56
N THR A 49 20.22 9.08 7.37
CA THR A 49 20.05 10.52 7.13
C THR A 49 18.73 10.77 6.43
N VAL A 50 17.96 11.74 6.91
CA VAL A 50 16.70 12.17 6.28
C VAL A 50 16.93 13.50 5.57
N ILE A 51 16.58 13.55 4.28
CA ILE A 51 16.71 14.75 3.45
C ILE A 51 15.35 15.06 2.83
N HIS A 52 14.88 16.29 2.99
CA HIS A 52 13.62 16.73 2.42
C HIS A 52 13.80 17.27 0.99
N ASN A 53 13.08 16.72 0.03
CA ASN A 53 12.97 17.27 -1.32
C ASN A 53 11.95 18.41 -1.31
N VAL A 54 12.40 19.65 -1.29
CA VAL A 54 11.53 20.84 -1.27
C VAL A 54 10.70 21.01 -2.55
N LYS A 55 11.02 20.26 -3.61
CA LYS A 55 10.32 20.26 -4.90
C LYS A 55 9.46 19.02 -5.12
N PHE A 56 9.07 18.35 -4.06
CA PHE A 56 8.33 17.08 -4.19
C PHE A 56 7.00 17.20 -4.96
N GLU A 57 6.34 18.35 -4.93
CA GLU A 57 5.10 18.61 -5.68
C GLU A 57 5.35 18.76 -7.20
N GLU A 58 6.57 19.13 -7.59
CA GLU A 58 7.00 19.27 -8.98
C GLU A 58 7.64 17.98 -9.51
N ASP A 59 7.80 16.96 -8.66
CA ASP A 59 8.60 15.76 -8.91
C ASP A 59 7.73 14.54 -9.17
N GLN A 60 8.11 13.75 -10.17
CA GLN A 60 7.59 12.40 -10.35
C GLN A 60 8.39 11.35 -9.54
N ASN A 61 9.62 11.58 -9.23
CA ASN A 61 10.59 10.95 -8.33
C ASN A 61 12.06 11.17 -8.76
N ILE A 62 12.31 11.76 -9.92
CA ILE A 62 13.67 11.98 -10.41
C ILE A 62 14.43 13.06 -9.63
N LEU A 63 13.74 14.10 -9.14
CA LEU A 63 14.38 15.12 -8.29
C LEU A 63 14.74 14.54 -6.92
N SER A 64 13.92 13.66 -6.37
CA SER A 64 14.22 12.91 -5.17
C SER A 64 15.45 12.02 -5.36
N ALA A 65 15.54 11.32 -6.48
CA ALA A 65 16.74 10.55 -6.83
C ALA A 65 17.98 11.44 -7.00
N GLN A 66 17.86 12.64 -7.58
CA GLN A 66 18.96 13.60 -7.70
C GLN A 66 19.52 14.03 -6.34
N VAL A 67 18.65 14.27 -5.34
CA VAL A 67 19.06 14.60 -3.99
C VAL A 67 19.94 13.47 -3.43
N ALA A 68 19.53 12.22 -3.61
CA ALA A 68 20.30 11.07 -3.18
C ALA A 68 21.63 10.90 -3.96
N ILE A 69 21.61 11.09 -5.28
CA ILE A 69 22.79 10.98 -6.14
C ILE A 69 23.86 12.02 -5.75
N LYS A 70 23.48 13.27 -5.46
CA LYS A 70 24.40 14.32 -5.01
C LYS A 70 25.07 14.01 -3.66
N SER A 71 24.48 13.15 -2.88
CA SER A 71 24.97 12.73 -1.55
C SER A 71 25.78 11.42 -1.62
N SER A 72 25.97 10.83 -2.80
CA SER A 72 26.66 9.55 -3.02
C SER A 72 27.80 9.69 -4.02
N SER A 73 28.85 8.87 -3.89
CA SER A 73 30.06 9.02 -4.68
C SER A 73 30.43 7.84 -5.58
N LYS A 74 29.82 6.65 -5.39
CA LYS A 74 30.22 5.44 -6.14
C LYS A 74 29.06 4.71 -6.78
N GLU A 75 28.10 4.35 -5.97
CA GLU A 75 26.88 3.63 -6.40
C GLU A 75 25.76 3.94 -5.43
N ILE A 76 24.53 3.74 -5.86
CA ILE A 76 23.34 3.93 -5.04
C ILE A 76 22.30 2.87 -5.37
N LEU A 77 21.80 2.18 -4.35
CA LEU A 77 20.62 1.34 -4.43
C LEU A 77 19.41 2.19 -4.06
N ILE A 78 18.52 2.39 -5.00
CA ILE A 78 17.26 3.12 -4.81
C ILE A 78 16.18 2.09 -4.53
N LEU A 79 15.42 2.28 -3.43
CA LEU A 79 14.24 1.53 -3.09
C LEU A 79 13.04 2.49 -3.04
N GLU A 80 11.95 2.13 -3.73
CA GLU A 80 10.71 2.90 -3.69
C GLU A 80 10.03 2.74 -2.33
N GLY A 81 9.55 3.86 -1.76
CA GLY A 81 9.06 3.93 -0.39
C GLY A 81 7.66 3.33 -0.17
N ASP A 82 6.95 2.98 -1.23
CA ASP A 82 5.63 2.35 -1.26
C ASP A 82 5.69 0.84 -1.55
N CYS A 83 6.86 0.24 -1.38
CA CYS A 83 7.11 -1.17 -1.63
C CYS A 83 7.39 -1.96 -0.36
N ILE A 84 6.77 -3.13 -0.24
CA ILE A 84 7.06 -4.12 0.80
C ILE A 84 8.01 -5.17 0.25
N PHE A 85 9.12 -5.34 0.95
CA PHE A 85 10.12 -6.37 0.66
C PHE A 85 10.18 -7.38 1.82
N ASN A 86 10.73 -8.56 1.55
CA ASN A 86 11.17 -9.48 2.59
C ASN A 86 12.70 -9.54 2.65
N GLU A 87 13.22 -10.32 3.58
CA GLU A 87 14.68 -10.47 3.78
C GLU A 87 15.39 -11.00 2.54
N PHE A 88 14.77 -11.94 1.81
CA PHE A 88 15.35 -12.49 0.59
C PHE A 88 15.53 -11.41 -0.48
N SER A 89 14.53 -10.53 -0.66
CA SER A 89 14.62 -9.44 -1.62
C SER A 89 15.76 -8.47 -1.27
N ILE A 90 15.85 -8.05 -0.01
CA ILE A 90 16.93 -7.15 0.45
C ILE A 90 18.29 -7.80 0.31
N ASN A 91 18.42 -9.10 0.59
CA ASN A 91 19.67 -9.85 0.38
C ASN A 91 20.09 -9.85 -1.08
N GLU A 92 19.15 -10.10 -2.01
CA GLU A 92 19.46 -10.08 -3.45
C GLU A 92 19.88 -8.68 -3.91
N PHE A 93 19.21 -7.62 -3.44
CA PHE A 93 19.59 -6.23 -3.77
C PHE A 93 21.00 -5.90 -3.30
N ILE A 94 21.30 -6.17 -2.04
CA ILE A 94 22.62 -5.85 -1.43
C ILE A 94 23.73 -6.69 -2.06
N SER A 95 23.46 -7.94 -2.45
CA SER A 95 24.46 -8.83 -3.06
C SER A 95 25.00 -8.32 -4.41
N ARG A 96 24.26 -7.41 -5.08
CA ARG A 96 24.68 -6.81 -6.34
C ARG A 96 25.47 -5.51 -6.15
N MET A 97 25.51 -4.95 -4.95
CA MET A 97 26.33 -3.78 -4.67
C MET A 97 27.83 -4.13 -4.72
N GLY A 98 28.63 -3.17 -5.14
CA GLY A 98 30.09 -3.34 -5.28
C GLY A 98 30.54 -4.01 -6.57
N VAL A 99 29.64 -4.45 -7.43
CA VAL A 99 29.96 -5.11 -8.73
C VAL A 99 30.21 -4.09 -9.84
N GLY A 100 29.70 -2.86 -9.68
CA GLY A 100 29.86 -1.77 -10.66
C GLY A 100 28.87 -1.82 -11.82
N GLU A 101 27.80 -2.62 -11.71
CA GLU A 101 26.75 -2.76 -12.72
C GLU A 101 25.56 -1.83 -12.41
N ASN A 102 24.82 -1.46 -13.46
CA ASN A 102 23.48 -0.92 -13.31
C ASN A 102 22.50 -2.08 -13.35
N VAL A 103 21.60 -2.17 -12.37
CA VAL A 103 20.71 -3.32 -12.25
C VAL A 103 19.27 -2.88 -11.98
N PHE A 104 18.35 -3.27 -12.85
CA PHE A 104 16.92 -3.24 -12.60
C PHE A 104 16.52 -4.56 -11.94
N PHE A 105 15.97 -4.49 -10.74
CA PHE A 105 15.41 -5.67 -10.09
C PHE A 105 13.95 -5.86 -10.52
N THR A 106 13.63 -7.07 -10.90
CA THR A 106 12.32 -7.42 -11.45
C THR A 106 11.77 -8.69 -10.83
N LYS A 107 10.48 -8.88 -10.93
CA LYS A 107 9.77 -10.09 -10.50
C LYS A 107 8.89 -10.59 -11.62
N ASP A 108 8.57 -11.88 -11.60
CA ASP A 108 7.74 -12.51 -12.61
C ASP A 108 6.35 -11.84 -12.70
N TYR A 109 5.81 -11.76 -13.93
CA TYR A 109 4.60 -11.01 -14.23
C TYR A 109 3.32 -11.60 -13.62
N ALA A 110 3.28 -12.89 -13.33
CA ALA A 110 2.06 -13.61 -12.93
C ALA A 110 1.37 -13.10 -11.64
N LEU A 111 2.01 -12.18 -10.90
CA LEU A 111 1.54 -11.73 -9.57
C LEU A 111 1.12 -10.25 -9.50
N PHE A 112 0.95 -9.53 -10.65
CA PHE A 112 0.95 -8.06 -10.61
C PHE A 112 -0.21 -7.36 -11.30
N THR A 113 -0.52 -6.16 -10.82
CA THR A 113 -1.54 -5.29 -11.37
C THR A 113 -1.13 -4.74 -12.76
N ARG A 114 -2.11 -4.45 -13.61
CA ARG A 114 -1.88 -3.87 -14.95
C ARG A 114 -1.22 -2.49 -14.94
N LYS A 115 -1.11 -1.86 -13.77
CA LYS A 115 -0.61 -0.47 -13.61
C LYS A 115 0.88 -0.37 -13.35
N ASN A 116 1.56 -1.47 -13.01
CA ASN A 116 2.99 -1.45 -12.68
C ASN A 116 3.88 -1.17 -13.89
N ALA A 117 5.04 -0.58 -13.67
CA ALA A 117 6.07 -0.50 -14.69
C ALA A 117 6.62 -1.90 -14.98
N ILE A 118 6.75 -2.25 -16.26
CA ILE A 118 7.35 -3.51 -16.70
C ILE A 118 8.59 -3.26 -17.52
N ILE A 119 9.54 -4.17 -17.37
CA ILE A 119 10.85 -4.14 -18.01
C ILE A 119 10.93 -5.32 -18.98
N LYS A 120 11.37 -5.05 -20.21
CA LYS A 120 11.74 -6.10 -21.17
C LYS A 120 13.24 -6.30 -21.10
N SER A 121 13.64 -7.57 -21.01
CA SER A 121 15.06 -7.94 -21.10
C SER A 121 15.32 -8.89 -22.27
N ASN A 122 16.54 -8.80 -22.81
CA ASN A 122 17.09 -9.74 -23.74
C ASN A 122 18.44 -10.23 -23.21
N ASN A 123 18.55 -11.52 -22.87
CA ASN A 123 19.73 -12.10 -22.23
C ASN A 123 20.20 -11.31 -20.98
N GLU A 124 19.25 -11.04 -20.05
CA GLU A 124 19.49 -10.25 -18.84
C GLU A 124 19.92 -8.79 -19.07
N VAL A 125 19.91 -8.31 -20.30
CA VAL A 125 20.19 -6.91 -20.63
C VAL A 125 18.86 -6.20 -20.87
N PHE A 126 18.71 -5.04 -20.27
CA PHE A 126 17.54 -4.17 -20.46
C PHE A 126 17.34 -3.83 -21.96
N SER A 127 16.13 -3.98 -22.46
CA SER A 127 15.78 -3.73 -23.86
C SER A 127 14.53 -2.87 -24.06
N GLY A 128 13.75 -2.63 -23.04
CA GLY A 128 12.56 -1.80 -23.13
C GLY A 128 11.78 -1.70 -21.83
N TYR A 129 10.90 -0.72 -21.78
CA TYR A 129 10.03 -0.51 -20.62
C TYR A 129 8.66 -0.02 -21.06
N LEU A 130 7.64 -0.37 -20.30
CA LEU A 130 6.29 0.13 -20.46
C LEU A 130 5.70 0.49 -19.10
N LYS A 131 4.89 1.54 -19.09
CA LYS A 131 4.16 2.02 -17.93
C LYS A 131 2.73 2.37 -18.30
N GLY A 132 1.83 2.32 -17.33
CA GLY A 132 0.44 2.70 -17.46
C GLY A 132 -0.51 1.51 -17.61
N ASP A 133 -1.80 1.82 -17.75
CA ASP A 133 -2.84 0.81 -17.91
C ASP A 133 -2.68 0.10 -19.27
N ARG A 134 -2.54 -1.22 -19.21
CA ARG A 134 -2.26 -2.07 -20.37
C ARG A 134 -3.47 -2.91 -20.68
N GLY A 135 -3.89 -2.89 -21.93
CA GLY A 135 -4.94 -3.76 -22.43
C GLY A 135 -4.63 -5.25 -22.22
N ALA A 136 -5.66 -6.08 -22.15
CA ALA A 136 -5.56 -7.52 -21.85
C ALA A 136 -4.83 -8.35 -22.93
N GLU A 137 -4.52 -7.77 -24.10
CA GLU A 137 -4.08 -8.50 -25.30
C GLU A 137 -2.56 -8.37 -25.59
N MET A 138 -1.78 -7.87 -24.64
CA MET A 138 -0.34 -7.70 -24.88
C MET A 138 0.41 -9.02 -24.69
N GLU A 139 1.21 -9.40 -25.67
CA GLU A 139 2.14 -10.52 -25.56
C GLU A 139 3.22 -10.20 -24.54
N MET A 140 3.27 -10.99 -23.45
CA MET A 140 4.07 -10.71 -22.25
C MET A 140 5.41 -11.44 -22.22
N ASP A 141 5.77 -12.15 -23.29
CA ASP A 141 7.03 -12.90 -23.33
C ASP A 141 8.25 -11.96 -23.22
N GLY A 142 9.13 -12.30 -22.28
CA GLY A 142 10.32 -11.51 -21.93
C GLY A 142 10.07 -10.22 -21.12
N TRP A 143 8.83 -9.99 -20.68
CA TRP A 143 8.50 -8.88 -19.80
C TRP A 143 8.40 -9.32 -18.33
N THR A 144 8.95 -8.52 -17.42
CA THR A 144 8.88 -8.72 -15.98
C THR A 144 8.50 -7.41 -15.28
N ASN A 145 7.92 -7.49 -14.09
CA ASN A 145 7.58 -6.29 -13.32
C ASN A 145 8.81 -5.69 -12.66
N MET A 146 8.93 -4.38 -12.73
CA MET A 146 9.90 -3.64 -11.94
C MET A 146 9.58 -3.79 -10.46
N ALA A 147 10.57 -4.22 -9.67
CA ALA A 147 10.38 -4.53 -8.25
C ALA A 147 10.63 -3.32 -7.32
N GLY A 148 10.43 -2.09 -7.80
CA GLY A 148 10.64 -0.89 -7.00
C GLY A 148 12.05 -0.74 -6.44
N ALA A 149 13.04 -1.37 -7.10
CA ALA A 149 14.45 -1.34 -6.72
C ALA A 149 15.34 -1.22 -7.95
N VAL A 150 16.30 -0.30 -7.92
CA VAL A 150 17.32 -0.11 -8.99
C VAL A 150 18.66 0.22 -8.38
N LEU A 151 19.71 -0.42 -8.87
CA LEU A 151 21.09 -0.12 -8.53
C LEU A 151 21.72 0.73 -9.63
N PHE A 152 22.22 1.91 -9.29
CA PHE A 152 22.97 2.79 -10.18
C PHE A 152 24.44 2.75 -9.80
N ASN A 153 25.30 2.53 -10.78
CA ASN A 153 26.72 2.79 -10.68
C ASN A 153 27.03 4.28 -10.92
N GLU A 154 28.29 4.66 -10.83
CA GLU A 154 28.75 6.05 -11.04
C GLU A 154 28.35 6.60 -12.42
N SER A 155 28.47 5.81 -13.49
CA SER A 155 28.10 6.23 -14.83
C SER A 155 26.62 6.52 -14.98
N ALA A 156 25.76 5.71 -14.36
CA ALA A 156 24.31 5.95 -14.34
C ALA A 156 23.96 7.21 -13.53
N MET A 157 24.61 7.41 -12.39
CA MET A 157 24.39 8.62 -11.57
C MET A 157 24.77 9.89 -12.34
N LEU A 158 25.91 9.89 -13.04
CA LEU A 158 26.34 11.01 -13.88
C LEU A 158 25.34 11.27 -15.01
N LYS A 159 24.80 10.19 -15.62
CA LYS A 159 23.81 10.30 -16.68
C LYS A 159 22.51 10.93 -16.20
N VAL A 160 21.96 10.46 -15.07
CA VAL A 160 20.77 11.04 -14.44
C VAL A 160 20.99 12.50 -14.11
N SER A 161 22.15 12.85 -13.55
CA SER A 161 22.51 14.24 -13.21
C SER A 161 22.59 15.13 -14.44
N GLY A 162 23.22 14.66 -15.53
CA GLY A 162 23.32 15.43 -16.78
C GLY A 162 21.96 15.61 -17.48
N PHE A 163 21.09 14.61 -17.40
CA PHE A 163 19.74 14.70 -17.96
C PHE A 163 18.89 15.80 -17.32
N LEU A 164 19.10 16.05 -16.02
CA LEU A 164 18.41 17.11 -15.28
C LEU A 164 18.84 18.53 -15.68
N GLU A 165 19.97 18.69 -16.37
CA GLU A 165 20.45 19.97 -16.88
C GLU A 165 19.92 20.28 -18.29
N ASP A 166 19.24 19.32 -18.94
CA ASP A 166 18.64 19.52 -20.26
C ASP A 166 17.41 20.44 -20.15
N SER A 167 17.35 21.45 -21.00
CA SER A 167 16.24 22.42 -21.09
C SER A 167 14.89 21.80 -21.48
N LYS A 168 14.88 20.57 -22.00
CA LYS A 168 13.66 19.81 -22.35
C LYS A 168 13.12 18.98 -21.19
N PHE A 169 13.86 18.92 -20.11
CA PHE A 169 13.48 18.14 -18.94
C PHE A 169 12.20 18.65 -18.27
N LYS A 170 11.32 17.72 -17.91
CA LYS A 170 10.10 17.97 -17.13
C LYS A 170 10.05 16.99 -15.95
N SER A 171 10.32 17.46 -14.74
CA SER A 171 10.37 16.64 -13.52
C SER A 171 9.06 15.91 -13.23
N ASN A 172 7.92 16.54 -13.47
CA ASN A 172 6.58 15.99 -13.18
C ASN A 172 6.12 14.85 -14.11
N SER A 173 6.92 14.51 -15.13
CA SER A 173 6.60 13.43 -16.09
C SER A 173 7.73 12.42 -16.28
N THR A 174 8.87 12.61 -15.60
CA THR A 174 10.07 11.80 -15.80
C THR A 174 10.39 10.95 -14.54
N TYR A 175 10.52 9.65 -14.74
CA TYR A 175 10.99 8.74 -13.69
C TYR A 175 12.50 8.73 -13.58
N TYR A 176 13.02 8.49 -12.39
CA TYR A 176 14.46 8.52 -12.08
C TYR A 176 15.30 7.58 -12.94
N PHE A 177 14.72 6.52 -13.47
CA PHE A 177 15.42 5.55 -14.32
C PHE A 177 15.32 5.85 -15.83
N GLN A 178 14.42 6.76 -16.26
CA GLN A 178 14.21 7.06 -17.69
C GLN A 178 15.47 7.54 -18.43
N PRO A 179 16.34 8.35 -17.80
CA PRO A 179 17.57 8.76 -18.48
C PRO A 179 18.48 7.60 -18.91
N LEU A 180 18.37 6.44 -18.27
CA LEU A 180 19.14 5.24 -18.63
C LEU A 180 18.61 4.54 -19.88
N LEU A 181 17.37 4.88 -20.29
CA LEU A 181 16.68 4.27 -21.43
C LEU A 181 16.95 5.02 -22.74
N GLU A 182 17.29 6.29 -22.65
CA GLU A 182 17.41 7.18 -23.80
C GLU A 182 18.80 7.15 -24.44
N ASP A 183 19.78 6.48 -23.79
CA ASP A 183 21.16 6.43 -24.27
C ASP A 183 21.66 4.99 -24.47
N SER A 184 22.05 4.72 -25.71
CA SER A 184 22.65 3.45 -26.12
C SER A 184 24.06 3.16 -25.53
N GLY A 185 24.63 4.10 -24.75
CA GLY A 185 25.98 3.99 -24.21
C GLY A 185 26.07 3.29 -22.85
N LEU A 186 24.95 3.13 -22.12
CA LEU A 186 24.92 2.48 -20.81
C LEU A 186 24.22 1.13 -20.89
N THR A 187 24.95 0.07 -20.51
CA THR A 187 24.34 -1.25 -20.36
C THR A 187 23.76 -1.40 -18.97
N SER A 188 22.46 -1.64 -18.89
CA SER A 188 21.76 -1.98 -17.64
C SER A 188 21.39 -3.46 -17.64
N LYS A 189 21.67 -4.14 -16.53
CA LYS A 189 21.26 -5.53 -16.31
C LYS A 189 19.83 -5.60 -15.78
N VAL A 190 19.18 -6.70 -16.04
CA VAL A 190 17.89 -7.04 -15.42
C VAL A 190 18.09 -8.28 -14.56
N HIS A 191 17.82 -8.15 -13.28
CA HIS A 191 17.90 -9.25 -12.33
C HIS A 191 16.50 -9.69 -11.92
N LEU A 192 16.13 -10.89 -12.30
CA LEU A 192 14.86 -11.51 -11.89
C LEU A 192 15.02 -12.06 -10.47
N LEU A 193 14.24 -11.51 -9.54
CA LEU A 193 14.21 -11.95 -8.15
C LEU A 193 13.75 -13.40 -8.02
N SER A 194 14.37 -14.13 -7.13
CA SER A 194 14.06 -15.53 -6.82
C SER A 194 12.61 -15.71 -6.35
N ASN A 195 12.13 -16.97 -6.37
CA ASN A 195 10.78 -17.29 -5.91
C ASN A 195 10.56 -17.00 -4.42
N ASN A 196 11.62 -17.00 -3.60
CA ASN A 196 11.55 -16.69 -2.18
C ASN A 196 11.49 -15.18 -1.90
N SER A 197 11.87 -14.37 -2.88
CA SER A 197 11.84 -12.91 -2.76
C SER A 197 10.42 -12.39 -2.93
N MET A 198 10.02 -11.49 -2.04
CA MET A 198 8.71 -10.84 -2.05
C MET A 198 8.86 -9.38 -2.43
N PHE A 199 8.02 -8.95 -3.33
CA PHE A 199 7.82 -7.55 -3.70
C PHE A 199 6.34 -7.29 -3.83
N ILE A 200 5.84 -6.30 -3.11
CA ILE A 200 4.45 -5.83 -3.17
C ILE A 200 4.48 -4.31 -3.21
N THR A 201 3.76 -3.72 -4.16
CA THR A 201 3.54 -2.27 -4.23
C THR A 201 2.05 -2.00 -4.17
N PHE A 202 1.68 -0.82 -3.68
CA PHE A 202 0.30 -0.36 -3.60
C PHE A 202 0.25 1.16 -3.78
N ASN A 203 -0.72 1.62 -4.54
CA ASN A 203 -0.95 3.04 -4.82
C ASN A 203 -2.23 3.55 -4.18
N THR A 204 -3.09 2.66 -3.70
CA THR A 204 -4.36 3.00 -3.07
C THR A 204 -4.50 2.30 -1.72
N GLN A 205 -5.40 2.81 -0.88
CA GLN A 205 -5.70 2.17 0.40
C GLN A 205 -6.29 0.77 0.21
N PHE A 206 -7.08 0.55 -0.84
CA PHE A 206 -7.60 -0.77 -1.17
C PHE A 206 -6.47 -1.76 -1.48
N GLU A 207 -5.56 -1.39 -2.38
CA GLU A 207 -4.41 -2.23 -2.75
C GLU A 207 -3.54 -2.56 -1.52
N TYR A 208 -3.37 -1.60 -0.60
CA TYR A 208 -2.69 -1.82 0.67
C TYR A 208 -3.41 -2.87 1.53
N LEU A 209 -4.72 -2.71 1.77
CA LEU A 209 -5.50 -3.63 2.61
C LEU A 209 -5.56 -5.04 2.00
N ASP A 210 -5.76 -5.15 0.69
CA ASP A 210 -5.75 -6.41 -0.05
C ASP A 210 -4.38 -7.10 0.03
N SER A 211 -3.30 -6.33 -0.10
CA SER A 211 -1.94 -6.84 0.02
C SER A 211 -1.64 -7.34 1.42
N MET A 212 -2.06 -6.60 2.48
CA MET A 212 -1.90 -7.04 3.86
C MET A 212 -2.64 -8.36 4.12
N ALA A 213 -3.88 -8.47 3.65
CA ALA A 213 -4.66 -9.70 3.78
C ALA A 213 -3.98 -10.89 3.08
N LYS A 214 -3.43 -10.71 1.87
CA LYS A 214 -2.73 -11.75 1.11
C LYS A 214 -1.46 -12.26 1.79
N ILE A 215 -0.75 -11.41 2.52
CA ILE A 215 0.47 -11.82 3.26
C ILE A 215 0.19 -12.16 4.73
N GLY A 216 -1.08 -12.22 5.14
CA GLY A 216 -1.49 -12.59 6.49
C GLY A 216 -1.13 -11.56 7.56
N VAL A 217 -1.00 -10.28 7.20
CA VAL A 217 -0.72 -9.19 8.14
C VAL A 217 -2.03 -8.55 8.57
N GLU A 218 -2.30 -8.55 9.86
CA GLU A 218 -3.46 -7.85 10.43
C GLU A 218 -3.27 -6.33 10.37
N THR A 219 -4.34 -5.65 9.96
CA THR A 219 -4.43 -4.18 9.91
C THR A 219 -5.64 -3.72 10.73
N LYS A 220 -5.59 -2.47 11.23
CA LYS A 220 -6.74 -1.90 11.96
C LYS A 220 -8.02 -1.95 11.13
N ILE A 221 -7.94 -1.54 9.86
CA ILE A 221 -9.02 -1.69 8.89
C ILE A 221 -8.64 -2.86 7.99
N SER A 222 -9.57 -3.78 7.73
CA SER A 222 -9.39 -4.89 6.79
C SER A 222 -10.54 -4.95 5.80
N LEU A 223 -10.34 -5.59 4.65
CA LEU A 223 -11.42 -5.91 3.73
C LEU A 223 -12.16 -7.14 4.22
N PHE A 224 -13.49 -7.11 4.15
CA PHE A 224 -14.36 -8.18 4.62
C PHE A 224 -15.46 -8.43 3.61
N ASN A 225 -15.76 -9.71 3.35
CA ASN A 225 -16.79 -10.11 2.41
C ASN A 225 -18.17 -9.67 2.92
N VAL A 226 -18.93 -8.97 2.06
CA VAL A 226 -20.25 -8.41 2.37
C VAL A 226 -21.27 -9.48 2.73
N ASP A 227 -21.17 -10.66 2.11
CA ASP A 227 -22.11 -11.78 2.36
C ASP A 227 -21.94 -12.41 3.75
N LEU A 228 -20.81 -12.18 4.42
CA LEU A 228 -20.55 -12.65 5.78
C LEU A 228 -21.00 -11.67 6.86
N LEU A 229 -21.50 -10.49 6.49
CA LEU A 229 -21.98 -9.49 7.43
C LEU A 229 -23.41 -9.80 7.88
N ASN A 230 -23.64 -9.68 9.18
CA ASN A 230 -24.90 -9.99 9.83
C ASN A 230 -25.46 -8.79 10.60
N HIS A 231 -26.77 -8.55 10.48
CA HIS A 231 -27.44 -7.51 11.24
C HIS A 231 -27.55 -7.86 12.73
N VAL A 232 -27.30 -6.88 13.61
CA VAL A 232 -27.70 -6.97 15.03
C VAL A 232 -29.11 -6.40 15.23
N GLU A 233 -29.46 -5.38 14.44
CA GLU A 233 -30.80 -4.73 14.50
C GLU A 233 -31.31 -4.36 13.11
N GLY A 234 -32.59 -4.04 13.02
CA GLY A 234 -33.20 -3.51 11.81
C GLY A 234 -32.62 -2.17 11.35
N PHE A 235 -32.97 -1.76 10.15
CA PHE A 235 -32.46 -0.52 9.55
C PHE A 235 -33.58 0.31 8.88
N SER A 236 -33.28 1.59 8.58
CA SER A 236 -34.20 2.48 7.87
C SER A 236 -33.94 2.45 6.36
N LYS A 237 -34.89 1.96 5.57
CA LYS A 237 -34.79 1.95 4.10
C LYS A 237 -34.55 3.34 3.51
N LYS A 238 -35.26 4.36 4.04
CA LYS A 238 -35.06 5.76 3.60
C LYS A 238 -33.64 6.25 3.83
N ARG A 239 -33.00 5.84 4.94
CA ARG A 239 -31.62 6.21 5.24
C ARG A 239 -30.64 5.44 4.37
N VAL A 240 -30.93 4.20 4.00
CA VAL A 240 -30.13 3.42 3.06
C VAL A 240 -30.12 4.09 1.69
N GLU A 241 -31.29 4.49 1.14
CA GLU A 241 -31.36 5.16 -0.15
C GLU A 241 -30.59 6.48 -0.16
N TRP A 242 -30.78 7.32 0.87
CA TRP A 242 -30.03 8.57 0.98
C TRP A 242 -28.52 8.34 1.04
N LEU A 243 -28.07 7.36 1.83
CA LEU A 243 -26.63 7.05 1.98
C LEU A 243 -26.06 6.45 0.70
N LYS A 244 -26.83 5.63 -0.02
CA LYS A 244 -26.48 5.07 -1.31
C LYS A 244 -26.22 6.17 -2.34
N GLU A 245 -27.14 7.13 -2.47
CA GLU A 245 -26.99 8.27 -3.36
C GLU A 245 -25.73 9.08 -3.02
N LYS A 246 -25.49 9.32 -1.73
CA LYS A 246 -24.31 10.02 -1.26
C LYS A 246 -23.03 9.28 -1.67
N ILE A 247 -22.91 7.99 -1.38
CA ILE A 247 -21.71 7.17 -1.68
C ILE A 247 -21.47 7.10 -3.20
N ILE A 248 -22.53 6.93 -4.01
CA ILE A 248 -22.40 6.94 -5.47
C ILE A 248 -21.91 8.28 -5.98
N THR A 249 -22.44 9.39 -5.45
CA THR A 249 -22.09 10.75 -5.88
C THR A 249 -20.63 11.08 -5.51
N GLU A 250 -20.19 10.68 -4.33
CA GLU A 250 -18.81 10.89 -3.87
C GLU A 250 -17.83 9.93 -4.55
N GLY A 251 -18.29 8.76 -5.00
CA GLY A 251 -17.46 7.72 -5.60
C GLY A 251 -16.48 7.06 -4.61
N ILE A 252 -16.62 7.35 -3.32
CA ILE A 252 -15.68 6.97 -2.26
C ILE A 252 -16.43 6.35 -1.09
N TRP A 253 -15.89 5.25 -0.56
CA TRP A 253 -16.27 4.67 0.71
C TRP A 253 -15.37 5.26 1.82
N ASN A 254 -15.94 6.05 2.73
CA ASN A 254 -15.16 6.89 3.64
C ASN A 254 -15.12 6.43 5.11
N LEU A 255 -15.94 5.45 5.50
CA LEU A 255 -15.94 4.93 6.88
C LEU A 255 -16.06 3.41 6.89
N PRO A 256 -15.25 2.69 7.66
CA PRO A 256 -15.38 1.25 7.82
C PRO A 256 -16.68 0.89 8.55
N ILE A 257 -17.15 -0.33 8.36
CA ILE A 257 -18.22 -0.93 9.17
C ILE A 257 -17.56 -1.54 10.42
N CYS A 258 -18.06 -1.22 11.62
CA CYS A 258 -17.59 -1.85 12.84
C CYS A 258 -18.30 -3.19 13.04
N ILE A 259 -17.55 -4.28 13.22
CA ILE A 259 -18.09 -5.63 13.33
C ILE A 259 -17.50 -6.39 14.52
N ASP A 260 -18.25 -7.38 14.99
CA ASP A 260 -17.67 -8.47 15.76
C ASP A 260 -16.78 -9.33 14.86
N GLY A 261 -15.53 -9.54 15.29
CA GLY A 261 -14.54 -10.23 14.48
C GLY A 261 -14.77 -11.74 14.35
N GLU A 262 -15.60 -12.33 15.22
CA GLU A 262 -15.87 -13.78 15.26
C GLU A 262 -17.07 -14.15 14.38
N TYR A 263 -18.17 -13.40 14.50
CA TYR A 263 -19.46 -13.73 13.87
C TYR A 263 -19.82 -12.81 12.69
N GLY A 264 -19.05 -11.75 12.44
CA GLY A 264 -19.40 -10.76 11.43
C GLY A 264 -20.64 -9.92 11.76
N ILE A 265 -21.03 -9.85 13.05
CA ILE A 265 -22.18 -9.08 13.50
C ILE A 265 -21.83 -7.59 13.42
N VAL A 266 -22.65 -6.84 12.69
CA VAL A 266 -22.43 -5.40 12.53
C VAL A 266 -22.83 -4.66 13.81
N MET A 267 -21.84 -4.05 14.46
CA MET A 267 -21.97 -3.21 15.66
C MET A 267 -22.35 -1.76 15.30
N ASP A 268 -21.69 -1.19 14.26
CA ASP A 268 -22.07 0.09 13.64
C ASP A 268 -21.91 0.01 12.13
N GLY A 269 -22.84 0.64 11.42
CA GLY A 269 -22.84 0.67 9.96
C GLY A 269 -23.88 -0.23 9.30
N GLN A 270 -25.00 -0.58 9.96
CA GLN A 270 -26.12 -1.35 9.40
C GLN A 270 -26.58 -0.80 8.03
N HIS A 271 -26.71 0.53 7.93
CA HIS A 271 -27.11 1.18 6.68
C HIS A 271 -26.03 1.07 5.60
N ARG A 272 -24.74 1.16 5.99
CA ARG A 272 -23.59 0.97 5.06
C ARG A 272 -23.56 -0.46 4.53
N MET A 273 -23.79 -1.46 5.37
CA MET A 273 -23.91 -2.84 4.94
C MET A 273 -25.00 -3.02 3.88
N GLU A 274 -26.18 -2.45 4.11
CA GLU A 274 -27.29 -2.55 3.14
C GLU A 274 -27.00 -1.80 1.83
N VAL A 275 -26.29 -0.66 1.90
CA VAL A 275 -25.79 0.02 0.70
C VAL A 275 -24.81 -0.88 -0.05
N ALA A 276 -23.87 -1.52 0.62
CA ALA A 276 -22.90 -2.44 0.01
C ALA A 276 -23.62 -3.58 -0.74
N LYS A 277 -24.58 -4.24 -0.09
CA LYS A 277 -25.42 -5.28 -0.70
C LYS A 277 -26.17 -4.77 -1.92
N SER A 278 -26.80 -3.58 -1.82
CA SER A 278 -27.59 -2.99 -2.91
C SER A 278 -26.73 -2.54 -4.11
N LEU A 279 -25.45 -2.31 -3.92
CA LEU A 279 -24.48 -1.95 -4.95
C LEU A 279 -23.75 -3.18 -5.53
N GLY A 280 -23.95 -4.37 -4.97
CA GLY A 280 -23.28 -5.60 -5.37
C GLY A 280 -21.78 -5.58 -5.08
N LEU A 281 -21.37 -4.92 -4.00
CA LEU A 281 -19.95 -4.90 -3.60
C LEU A 281 -19.57 -6.28 -3.06
N SER A 282 -18.38 -6.77 -3.45
CA SER A 282 -17.84 -8.03 -2.95
C SER A 282 -17.24 -7.88 -1.55
N ASN A 283 -16.56 -6.78 -1.31
CA ASN A 283 -15.89 -6.49 -0.04
C ASN A 283 -16.20 -5.07 0.44
N VAL A 284 -16.08 -4.86 1.74
CA VAL A 284 -16.12 -3.52 2.37
C VAL A 284 -15.03 -3.40 3.43
N PRO A 285 -14.53 -2.19 3.70
CA PRO A 285 -13.63 -1.97 4.81
C PRO A 285 -14.37 -2.15 6.13
N VAL A 286 -13.78 -2.94 7.02
CA VAL A 286 -14.29 -3.18 8.38
C VAL A 286 -13.25 -2.86 9.44
N LEU A 287 -13.73 -2.49 10.62
CA LEU A 287 -12.96 -2.40 11.85
C LEU A 287 -13.50 -3.48 12.79
N LYS A 288 -12.62 -4.40 13.19
CA LYS A 288 -13.00 -5.56 14.00
C LYS A 288 -12.80 -5.27 15.48
N PHE A 289 -13.77 -5.70 16.27
CA PHE A 289 -13.73 -5.70 17.73
C PHE A 289 -14.20 -7.05 18.27
N THR A 290 -13.83 -7.34 19.48
CA THR A 290 -14.51 -8.35 20.28
C THR A 290 -15.57 -7.68 21.15
N HIS A 291 -16.60 -8.42 21.57
CA HIS A 291 -17.60 -7.88 22.50
C HIS A 291 -17.03 -7.50 23.87
N GLN A 292 -15.82 -7.97 24.20
CA GLN A 292 -15.13 -7.62 25.45
C GLN A 292 -14.44 -6.24 25.37
N GLU A 293 -14.14 -5.76 24.15
CA GLU A 293 -13.47 -4.48 23.91
C GLU A 293 -14.45 -3.31 23.81
N VAL A 294 -15.74 -3.60 23.66
CA VAL A 294 -16.77 -2.58 23.43
C VAL A 294 -17.79 -2.56 24.55
N GLU A 295 -18.31 -1.38 24.84
CA GLU A 295 -19.52 -1.25 25.66
C GLU A 295 -20.75 -1.36 24.77
N PHE A 296 -21.84 -1.91 25.27
CA PHE A 296 -23.13 -1.92 24.55
C PHE A 296 -24.32 -1.85 25.52
N TRP A 297 -25.39 -1.21 25.06
CA TRP A 297 -26.60 -1.02 25.86
C TRP A 297 -27.84 -0.87 24.97
N SER A 298 -29.01 -0.99 25.60
CA SER A 298 -30.27 -0.75 24.92
C SER A 298 -30.60 0.75 24.87
N LEU A 299 -31.07 1.22 23.73
CA LEU A 299 -31.70 2.55 23.57
C LEU A 299 -33.22 2.50 23.88
N ARG A 300 -33.77 1.34 24.23
CA ARG A 300 -35.20 1.14 24.47
C ARG A 300 -35.44 0.46 25.82
N ASP A 301 -36.32 1.01 26.63
CA ASP A 301 -36.63 0.48 27.96
C ASP A 301 -37.28 -0.90 27.94
N ASN A 302 -37.93 -1.28 26.83
CA ASN A 302 -38.63 -2.55 26.67
C ASN A 302 -37.81 -3.66 25.96
N HIS A 303 -36.53 -3.45 25.74
CA HIS A 303 -35.61 -4.43 25.19
C HIS A 303 -34.36 -4.52 26.06
N GLU A 304 -34.10 -5.70 26.55
CA GLU A 304 -32.80 -6.02 27.17
C GLU A 304 -31.78 -6.36 26.08
N VAL A 305 -30.55 -5.87 26.23
CA VAL A 305 -29.43 -6.20 25.34
C VAL A 305 -28.34 -6.83 26.18
N SER A 306 -28.05 -8.09 25.90
CA SER A 306 -26.97 -8.84 26.50
C SER A 306 -26.19 -9.58 25.42
N LEU A 307 -24.92 -9.93 25.70
CA LEU A 307 -24.09 -10.70 24.75
C LEU A 307 -24.77 -12.03 24.39
N HIS A 308 -25.30 -12.73 25.38
CA HIS A 308 -26.03 -13.98 25.16
C HIS A 308 -27.17 -13.80 24.14
N GLN A 309 -27.99 -12.77 24.32
CA GLN A 309 -29.13 -12.49 23.44
C GLN A 309 -28.69 -12.06 22.02
N ILE A 310 -27.57 -11.32 21.90
CA ILE A 310 -27.01 -10.95 20.59
C ILE A 310 -26.61 -12.21 19.82
N ILE A 311 -25.87 -13.13 20.46
CA ILE A 311 -25.41 -14.38 19.86
C ILE A 311 -26.59 -15.31 19.54
N GLU A 312 -27.59 -15.42 20.45
CA GLU A 312 -28.81 -16.20 20.20
C GLU A 312 -29.60 -15.66 19.01
N ASN A 313 -29.79 -14.34 18.92
CA ASN A 313 -30.45 -13.70 17.79
C ASN A 313 -29.71 -13.98 16.49
N HIS A 314 -28.38 -13.85 16.49
CA HIS A 314 -27.57 -14.18 15.33
C HIS A 314 -27.74 -15.65 14.89
N SER A 315 -27.68 -16.60 15.84
CA SER A 315 -27.80 -18.05 15.55
C SER A 315 -29.19 -18.45 15.03
N THR A 316 -30.23 -17.72 15.44
CA THR A 316 -31.63 -17.96 15.05
C THR A 316 -32.10 -17.12 13.87
N GLY A 317 -31.24 -16.21 13.35
CA GLY A 317 -31.58 -15.28 12.27
C GLY A 317 -32.53 -14.15 12.71
N ASN A 318 -32.69 -13.94 14.02
CA ASN A 318 -33.45 -12.82 14.59
C ASN A 318 -32.58 -11.56 14.69
N VAL A 319 -33.23 -10.40 14.69
CA VAL A 319 -32.57 -9.10 14.88
C VAL A 319 -33.39 -8.22 15.82
N TYR A 320 -32.72 -7.36 16.55
CA TYR A 320 -33.42 -6.33 17.33
C TYR A 320 -34.16 -5.34 16.42
N PRO A 321 -35.21 -4.70 16.91
CA PRO A 321 -35.83 -3.58 16.19
C PRO A 321 -34.84 -2.46 15.92
N TYR A 322 -35.05 -1.68 14.87
CA TYR A 322 -34.23 -0.52 14.52
C TYR A 322 -34.06 0.46 15.70
N LYS A 323 -32.84 0.95 15.93
CA LYS A 323 -32.46 1.81 17.06
C LYS A 323 -32.72 1.17 18.43
N THR A 324 -32.25 -0.05 18.59
CA THR A 324 -32.32 -0.74 19.90
C THR A 324 -30.92 -0.89 20.51
N VAL A 325 -29.93 -1.31 19.73
CA VAL A 325 -28.59 -1.60 20.24
C VAL A 325 -27.67 -0.41 19.96
N LYS A 326 -26.96 0.06 20.97
CA LYS A 326 -25.91 1.06 20.84
C LYS A 326 -24.60 0.50 21.34
N TYR A 327 -23.52 0.74 20.60
CA TYR A 327 -22.16 0.37 20.97
C TYR A 327 -21.32 1.61 21.27
N GLY A 328 -20.44 1.50 22.28
CA GLY A 328 -19.37 2.43 22.61
C GLY A 328 -18.02 1.78 22.28
N PHE A 329 -17.23 2.43 21.43
CA PHE A 329 -15.94 1.90 20.99
C PHE A 329 -14.79 2.49 21.79
N PRO A 330 -13.71 1.73 22.08
CA PRO A 330 -12.55 2.20 22.84
C PRO A 330 -11.68 3.20 22.07
N ILE A 331 -11.90 3.34 20.78
CA ILE A 331 -11.18 4.26 19.90
C ILE A 331 -12.16 5.00 18.99
N GLU A 332 -11.76 6.15 18.50
CA GLU A 332 -12.46 6.81 17.39
C GLU A 332 -12.34 5.97 16.11
N VAL A 333 -13.45 5.80 15.40
CA VAL A 333 -13.47 5.04 14.15
C VAL A 333 -12.71 5.83 13.07
N PRO A 334 -11.58 5.31 12.60
CA PRO A 334 -10.78 6.03 11.60
C PRO A 334 -11.51 6.14 10.27
N GLU A 335 -11.29 7.23 9.58
CA GLU A 335 -11.74 7.37 8.20
C GLU A 335 -10.93 6.46 7.27
N CYS A 336 -11.56 6.07 6.16
CA CYS A 336 -10.91 5.41 5.04
C CYS A 336 -11.26 6.17 3.75
N SER A 337 -10.48 5.96 2.70
CA SER A 337 -10.73 6.59 1.39
C SER A 337 -10.50 5.55 0.30
N ILE A 338 -11.54 4.73 0.07
CA ILE A 338 -11.47 3.63 -0.90
C ILE A 338 -12.44 3.95 -2.05
N ASN A 339 -11.91 3.88 -3.28
CA ASN A 339 -12.74 4.07 -4.46
C ASN A 339 -13.81 2.98 -4.54
N LEU A 340 -15.05 3.37 -4.83
CA LEU A 340 -16.18 2.44 -4.88
C LEU A 340 -16.00 1.35 -5.93
N GLU A 341 -15.33 1.64 -7.04
CA GLU A 341 -15.04 0.67 -8.09
C GLU A 341 -14.07 -0.44 -7.64
N GLU A 342 -13.20 -0.15 -6.69
CA GLU A 342 -12.24 -1.14 -6.14
C GLU A 342 -12.92 -2.14 -5.20
N LEU A 343 -14.12 -1.84 -4.67
CA LEU A 343 -14.87 -2.71 -3.77
C LEU A 343 -15.83 -3.68 -4.48
N ARG A 344 -15.97 -3.60 -5.81
CA ARG A 344 -16.86 -4.42 -6.65
C ARG A 344 -16.35 -5.83 -6.95
#